data_b73deb457f2d0f1a422575c14ff871dd
#
_entry.id   b73deb457f2d0f1a422575c14ff871dd
#
_cell.length_a   1.000
_cell.length_b   1.000
_cell.length_c   1.000
_cell.angle_alpha   90.00
_cell.angle_beta   90.00
_cell.angle_gamma   90.00
#
_symmetry.space_group_name_H-M   'P 1'
#
loop_
_entity.id
_entity.type
_entity.pdbx_description
1 polymer ?
#
loop_
_entity_poly.entity_id
_entity_poly.type
_entity_poly.pdbx_seq_one_letter_code
_entity_poly.pdbx_strand_id
1 'polypeptide(L)'
;MVATPIGNLADMTVRALHVLQMVDAIACEDTRHSARLLSAYGISRPLLAVHEHNENEAAAGIIARLQQGERIAYISDAGTPGISDPGARLCAAVQQAGLRSIPLPGASSITALLSVAAVSYTHLTLPTNREE
;
A
#
# COMPACT_ATOMS: atom_id res chain seq x y z
N MET A 1 4.19 -2.14 -1.45
CA MET A 1 3.07 -1.83 -0.54
C MET A 1 3.49 -0.71 0.39
N VAL A 2 2.95 0.47 0.22
CA VAL A 2 3.37 1.68 0.92
C VAL A 2 2.22 2.22 1.76
N ALA A 3 2.46 2.37 3.06
CA ALA A 3 1.47 2.94 3.97
C ALA A 3 1.38 4.46 3.79
N THR A 4 0.16 4.99 3.82
CA THR A 4 -0.13 6.41 3.69
C THR A 4 -0.79 6.96 4.96
N PRO A 5 -0.82 8.28 5.15
CA PRO A 5 -1.41 8.87 6.37
C PRO A 5 -2.88 8.52 6.55
N ILE A 6 -3.30 8.42 7.80
CA ILE A 6 -4.68 8.12 8.18
C ILE A 6 -5.39 9.35 8.79
N GLY A 7 -4.92 10.55 8.51
CA GLY A 7 -5.52 11.79 9.00
C GLY A 7 -4.54 12.92 9.20
N ASN A 8 -3.25 12.64 9.14
CA ASN A 8 -2.23 13.66 9.33
C ASN A 8 -1.10 13.43 8.31
N LEU A 9 -0.87 14.42 7.45
CA LEU A 9 0.14 14.31 6.38
C LEU A 9 1.55 14.07 6.93
N ALA A 10 1.80 14.42 8.19
CA ALA A 10 3.11 14.19 8.81
C ALA A 10 3.38 12.71 9.11
N ASP A 11 2.38 11.84 8.99
CA ASP A 11 2.54 10.40 9.27
C ASP A 11 3.00 9.59 8.05
N MET A 12 3.48 10.24 7.01
CA MET A 12 4.17 9.57 5.91
C MET A 12 5.63 9.37 6.30
N THR A 13 6.13 8.14 6.19
CA THR A 13 7.52 7.89 6.54
C THR A 13 8.48 8.49 5.50
N VAL A 14 9.69 8.81 5.92
CA VAL A 14 10.73 9.32 5.03
C VAL A 14 11.05 8.28 3.95
N ARG A 15 11.11 7.01 4.34
CA ARG A 15 11.36 5.91 3.40
C ARG A 15 10.25 5.82 2.35
N ALA A 16 9.00 5.98 2.76
CA ALA A 16 7.87 5.95 1.82
C ALA A 16 7.98 7.10 0.80
N LEU A 17 8.29 8.31 1.26
CA LEU A 17 8.48 9.45 0.36
C LEU A 17 9.60 9.18 -0.65
N HIS A 18 10.71 8.62 -0.18
CA HIS A 18 11.83 8.29 -1.05
C HIS A 18 11.45 7.26 -2.11
N VAL A 19 10.77 6.19 -1.70
CA VAL A 19 10.33 5.13 -2.63
C VAL A 19 9.34 5.67 -3.66
N LEU A 20 8.37 6.47 -3.23
CA LEU A 20 7.37 7.04 -4.14
C LEU A 20 7.98 7.98 -5.18
N GLN A 21 9.12 8.59 -4.86
CA GLN A 21 9.85 9.41 -5.82
C GLN A 21 10.70 8.60 -6.79
N MET A 22 11.00 7.35 -6.44
CA MET A 22 11.90 6.49 -7.24
C MET A 22 11.17 5.57 -8.20
N VAL A 23 9.91 5.22 -7.91
CA VAL A 23 9.19 4.24 -8.72
C VAL A 23 8.80 4.81 -10.07
N ASP A 24 8.54 3.92 -11.01
CA ASP A 24 8.11 4.28 -12.37
C ASP A 24 6.63 4.62 -12.42
N ALA A 25 5.83 3.99 -11.57
CA ALA A 25 4.40 4.24 -11.49
C ALA A 25 3.89 3.90 -10.10
N ILE A 26 2.74 4.46 -9.76
CA ILE A 26 2.07 4.23 -8.47
C ILE A 26 0.67 3.66 -8.74
N ALA A 27 0.41 2.48 -8.23
CA ALA A 27 -0.91 1.87 -8.28
C ALA A 27 -1.71 2.29 -7.04
N CYS A 28 -2.98 2.57 -7.22
CA CYS A 28 -3.86 3.05 -6.16
C CYS A 28 -5.31 2.74 -6.48
N GLU A 29 -6.16 2.79 -5.48
CA GLU A 29 -7.58 2.53 -5.66
C GLU A 29 -8.29 3.73 -6.31
N ASP A 30 -8.15 4.90 -5.72
CA ASP A 30 -8.76 6.14 -6.21
C ASP A 30 -7.66 7.10 -6.68
N THR A 31 -7.54 7.24 -8.00
CA THR A 31 -6.47 8.07 -8.58
C THR A 31 -6.62 9.55 -8.23
N ARG A 32 -7.83 10.04 -8.04
CA ARG A 32 -8.04 11.45 -7.67
C ARG A 32 -7.58 11.72 -6.25
N HIS A 33 -7.93 10.84 -5.33
CA HIS A 33 -7.49 10.96 -3.94
C HIS A 33 -5.98 10.86 -3.85
N SER A 34 -5.40 9.88 -4.53
CA SER A 34 -3.95 9.66 -4.51
C SER A 34 -3.20 10.81 -5.17
N ALA A 35 -3.73 11.37 -6.26
CA ALA A 35 -3.09 12.52 -6.91
C ALA A 35 -3.02 13.72 -5.96
N ARG A 36 -4.07 13.98 -5.20
CA ARG A 36 -4.08 15.07 -4.22
C ARG A 36 -3.10 14.81 -3.08
N LEU A 37 -3.08 13.57 -2.58
CA LEU A 37 -2.15 13.19 -1.52
C LEU A 37 -0.70 13.37 -1.98
N LEU A 38 -0.36 12.84 -3.15
CA LEU A 38 1.00 12.91 -3.67
C LEU A 38 1.41 14.34 -4.00
N SER A 39 0.48 15.14 -4.50
CA SER A 39 0.72 16.55 -4.77
C SER A 39 1.11 17.32 -3.50
N ALA A 40 0.51 16.96 -2.37
CA ALA A 40 0.86 17.59 -1.08
C ALA A 40 2.33 17.36 -0.70
N TYR A 41 2.95 16.29 -1.20
CA TYR A 41 4.38 16.00 -0.97
C TYR A 41 5.26 16.39 -2.16
N GLY A 42 4.69 17.01 -3.19
CA GLY A 42 5.44 17.35 -4.38
C GLY A 42 5.85 16.17 -5.24
N ILE A 43 5.13 15.07 -5.16
CA ILE A 43 5.41 13.85 -5.91
C ILE A 43 4.50 13.78 -7.13
N SER A 44 5.09 13.57 -8.31
CA SER A 44 4.37 13.42 -9.56
C SER A 44 4.86 12.15 -10.26
N ARG A 45 4.00 11.14 -10.35
CA ARG A 45 4.27 9.87 -11.03
C ARG A 45 3.00 9.39 -11.70
N PRO A 46 3.10 8.59 -12.78
CA PRO A 46 1.90 8.00 -13.39
C PRO A 46 1.12 7.17 -12.39
N LEU A 47 -0.20 7.32 -12.39
CA LEU A 47 -1.09 6.59 -11.48
C LEU A 47 -1.81 5.50 -12.26
N LEU A 48 -1.87 4.31 -11.65
CA LEU A 48 -2.56 3.15 -12.21
C LEU A 48 -3.71 2.79 -11.29
N ALA A 49 -4.92 2.82 -11.81
CA ALA A 49 -6.11 2.53 -11.01
C ALA A 49 -6.26 1.02 -10.80
N VAL A 50 -6.42 0.61 -9.54
CA VAL A 50 -6.72 -0.76 -9.17
C VAL A 50 -7.90 -0.73 -8.21
N HIS A 51 -9.08 -1.09 -8.69
CA HIS A 51 -10.29 -1.13 -7.87
C HIS A 51 -11.04 -2.44 -8.16
N GLU A 52 -12.08 -2.72 -7.39
CA GLU A 52 -12.76 -4.01 -7.47
C GLU A 52 -13.39 -4.31 -8.84
N HIS A 53 -13.63 -3.29 -9.66
CA HIS A 53 -14.24 -3.49 -10.98
C HIS A 53 -13.22 -3.78 -12.08
N ASN A 54 -11.94 -3.55 -11.86
CA ASN A 54 -10.90 -3.78 -12.86
C ASN A 54 -9.72 -4.60 -12.34
N GLU A 55 -9.86 -5.27 -11.19
CA GLU A 55 -8.75 -5.93 -10.52
C GLU A 55 -7.93 -6.85 -11.42
N ASN A 56 -8.61 -7.68 -12.21
CA ASN A 56 -7.91 -8.67 -13.04
C ASN A 56 -7.11 -8.01 -14.14
N GLU A 57 -7.69 -7.04 -14.82
CA GLU A 57 -7.00 -6.32 -15.89
C GLU A 57 -5.85 -5.49 -15.34
N ALA A 58 -6.09 -4.80 -14.23
CA ALA A 58 -5.07 -3.98 -13.60
C ALA A 58 -3.91 -4.83 -13.10
N ALA A 59 -4.20 -5.97 -12.48
CA ALA A 59 -3.16 -6.88 -12.00
C ALA A 59 -2.31 -7.40 -13.15
N ALA A 60 -2.94 -7.80 -14.26
CA ALA A 60 -2.21 -8.27 -15.42
C ALA A 60 -1.30 -7.19 -15.99
N GLY A 61 -1.78 -5.96 -16.10
CA GLY A 61 -0.99 -4.84 -16.59
C GLY A 61 0.19 -4.52 -15.68
N ILE A 62 -0.03 -4.52 -14.38
CA ILE A 62 1.04 -4.26 -13.40
C ILE A 62 2.09 -5.37 -13.44
N ILE A 63 1.67 -6.63 -13.51
CA ILE A 63 2.59 -7.75 -13.61
C ILE A 63 3.45 -7.64 -14.87
N ALA A 64 2.85 -7.28 -16.00
CA ALA A 64 3.59 -7.11 -17.25
C ALA A 64 4.66 -6.02 -17.11
N ARG A 65 4.34 -4.90 -16.47
CA ARG A 65 5.30 -3.82 -16.23
C ARG A 65 6.43 -4.24 -15.29
N LEU A 66 6.09 -4.98 -14.23
CA LEU A 66 7.08 -5.51 -13.30
C LEU A 66 8.04 -6.48 -14.00
N GLN A 67 7.51 -7.31 -14.89
CA GLN A 67 8.33 -8.26 -15.66
C GLN A 67 9.27 -7.55 -16.65
N GLN A 68 8.94 -6.33 -17.03
CA GLN A 68 9.81 -5.49 -17.87
C GLN A 68 10.87 -4.75 -17.06
N GLY A 69 10.92 -4.96 -15.76
CA GLY A 69 11.90 -4.32 -14.87
C GLY A 69 11.46 -3.00 -14.28
N GLU A 70 10.20 -2.58 -14.48
CA GLU A 70 9.69 -1.37 -13.85
C GLU A 70 9.45 -1.59 -12.36
N ARG A 71 9.56 -0.52 -11.60
CA ARG A 71 9.27 -0.50 -10.16
C ARG A 71 7.93 0.17 -9.95
N ILE A 72 7.05 -0.49 -9.21
CA ILE A 72 5.70 0.00 -8.98
C ILE A 72 5.42 -0.03 -7.48
N ALA A 73 4.94 1.08 -6.93
CA ALA A 73 4.45 1.17 -5.58
C ALA A 73 2.93 1.05 -5.59
N TYR A 74 2.38 0.42 -4.58
CA TYR A 74 0.94 0.43 -4.35
C TYR A 74 0.63 1.16 -3.07
N ILE A 75 -0.31 2.10 -3.13
CA ILE A 75 -0.83 2.83 -1.96
C ILE A 75 -2.33 2.64 -1.88
N SER A 76 -2.84 2.55 -0.65
CA SER A 76 -4.29 2.61 -0.39
C SER A 76 -4.72 4.06 -0.21
N ASP A 77 -6.01 4.29 -0.06
CA ASP A 77 -6.53 5.64 0.17
C ASP A 77 -6.02 6.19 1.50
N ALA A 78 -5.88 5.34 2.49
CA ALA A 78 -5.30 5.72 3.78
C ALA A 78 -4.76 4.50 4.51
N GLY A 79 -3.63 4.65 5.17
CA GLY A 79 -3.04 3.64 6.01
C GLY A 79 -2.24 2.59 5.25
N THR A 80 -2.10 1.41 5.86
CA THR A 80 -1.34 0.30 5.32
C THR A 80 -2.17 -0.46 4.29
N PRO A 81 -1.66 -0.63 3.04
CA PRO A 81 -2.38 -1.36 2.01
C PRO A 81 -2.52 -2.84 2.34
N GLY A 82 -3.53 -3.47 1.74
CA GLY A 82 -3.74 -4.91 1.87
C GLY A 82 -4.57 -5.31 3.08
N ILE A 83 -5.10 -4.35 3.84
CA ILE A 83 -5.93 -4.64 5.02
C ILE A 83 -7.42 -4.70 4.63
N SER A 84 -7.91 -3.67 3.94
CA SER A 84 -9.33 -3.60 3.57
C SER A 84 -9.52 -2.99 2.17
N ASP A 85 -8.53 -3.13 1.31
CA ASP A 85 -8.51 -2.55 -0.03
C ASP A 85 -8.14 -3.65 -1.04
N PRO A 86 -8.17 -3.38 -2.35
CA PRO A 86 -7.82 -4.39 -3.37
C PRO A 86 -6.35 -4.80 -3.38
N GLY A 87 -5.51 -4.18 -2.55
CA GLY A 87 -4.09 -4.48 -2.51
C GLY A 87 -3.75 -5.92 -2.17
N ALA A 88 -4.58 -6.60 -1.36
CA ALA A 88 -4.33 -7.99 -0.99
C ALA A 88 -4.38 -8.92 -2.21
N ARG A 89 -5.37 -8.73 -3.08
CA ARG A 89 -5.51 -9.54 -4.31
C ARG A 89 -4.40 -9.24 -5.30
N LEU A 90 -4.04 -7.97 -5.44
CA LEU A 90 -2.92 -7.58 -6.28
C LEU A 90 -1.63 -8.21 -5.78
N CYS A 91 -1.38 -8.16 -4.48
CA CYS A 91 -0.20 -8.77 -3.87
C CYS A 91 -0.14 -10.27 -4.13
N ALA A 92 -1.27 -10.96 -3.97
CA ALA A 92 -1.35 -12.39 -4.25
C ALA A 92 -1.05 -12.69 -5.72
N ALA A 93 -1.59 -11.91 -6.65
CA ALA A 93 -1.37 -12.10 -8.08
C ALA A 93 0.10 -11.89 -8.44
N VAL A 94 0.73 -10.88 -7.86
CA VAL A 94 2.15 -10.58 -8.07
C VAL A 94 3.02 -11.73 -7.57
N GLN A 95 2.71 -12.27 -6.39
CA GLN A 95 3.43 -13.39 -5.82
C GLN A 95 3.26 -14.66 -6.66
N GLN A 96 2.08 -14.92 -7.16
CA GLN A 96 1.82 -16.07 -8.05
C GLN A 96 2.60 -15.96 -9.36
N ALA A 97 2.90 -14.77 -9.81
CA ALA A 97 3.73 -14.53 -10.98
C ALA A 97 5.23 -14.67 -10.70
N GLY A 98 5.61 -15.01 -9.47
CA GLY A 98 7.01 -15.17 -9.08
C GLY A 98 7.73 -13.86 -8.77
N LEU A 99 7.00 -12.78 -8.60
CA LEU A 99 7.57 -11.47 -8.30
C LEU A 99 7.49 -11.17 -6.81
N ARG A 100 8.30 -10.23 -6.34
CA ARG A 100 8.37 -9.87 -4.93
C ARG A 100 7.48 -8.70 -4.59
N SER A 101 6.83 -8.82 -3.44
CA SER A 101 6.10 -7.74 -2.82
C SER A 101 6.79 -7.36 -1.52
N ILE A 102 7.18 -6.10 -1.40
CA ILE A 102 7.94 -5.60 -0.25
C ILE A 102 7.06 -4.64 0.54
N PRO A 103 6.82 -4.89 1.83
CA PRO A 103 6.07 -3.96 2.66
C PRO A 103 6.95 -2.82 3.15
N LEU A 104 6.40 -1.61 3.17
CA LEU A 104 6.99 -0.49 3.88
C LEU A 104 6.11 -0.17 5.08
N PRO A 105 6.60 -0.35 6.30
CA PRO A 105 5.80 -0.07 7.50
C PRO A 105 5.42 1.40 7.59
N GLY A 106 4.29 1.67 8.20
CA GLY A 106 3.81 3.04 8.39
C GLY A 106 2.46 3.07 9.09
N ALA A 107 1.68 4.09 8.80
CA ALA A 107 0.41 4.34 9.47
C ALA A 107 -0.58 3.19 9.28
N SER A 108 -1.29 2.84 10.35
CA SER A 108 -2.34 1.84 10.36
C SER A 108 -3.38 2.21 11.41
N SER A 109 -4.63 2.37 10.99
CA SER A 109 -5.71 2.68 11.93
C SER A 109 -5.94 1.54 12.92
N ILE A 110 -5.71 0.30 12.50
CA ILE A 110 -5.90 -0.87 13.36
C ILE A 110 -4.91 -0.84 14.51
N THR A 111 -3.61 -0.73 14.20
CA THR A 111 -2.58 -0.72 15.24
C THR A 111 -2.61 0.55 16.07
N ALA A 112 -2.92 1.68 15.47
CA ALA A 112 -3.05 2.94 16.20
C ALA A 112 -4.19 2.87 17.21
N LEU A 113 -5.34 2.32 16.82
CA LEU A 113 -6.46 2.16 17.72
C LEU A 113 -6.12 1.17 18.84
N LEU A 114 -5.52 0.03 18.51
CA LEU A 114 -5.17 -0.99 19.50
C LEU A 114 -4.18 -0.46 20.52
N SER A 115 -3.29 0.43 20.13
CA SER A 115 -2.28 0.98 21.04
C SER A 115 -2.89 1.79 22.18
N VAL A 116 -4.09 2.35 21.99
CA VAL A 116 -4.77 3.19 23.00
C VAL A 116 -6.07 2.56 23.51
N ALA A 117 -6.45 1.39 23.01
CA ALA A 117 -7.72 0.75 23.38
C ALA A 117 -7.62 -0.11 24.64
N ALA A 118 -6.43 -0.29 25.18
CA ALA A 118 -6.18 -1.11 26.39
C ALA A 118 -6.67 -2.56 26.22
N VAL A 119 -6.54 -3.11 25.02
CA VAL A 119 -6.91 -4.49 24.72
C VAL A 119 -5.74 -5.40 25.06
N SER A 120 -6.03 -6.52 25.76
CA SER A 120 -4.99 -7.48 26.08
C SER A 120 -4.70 -8.41 24.91
N TYR A 121 -3.55 -9.07 24.96
CA TYR A 121 -3.16 -10.04 23.95
C TYR A 121 -4.14 -11.17 23.77
N THR A 122 -4.84 -11.53 24.85
CA THR A 122 -5.80 -12.63 24.79
C THR A 122 -6.97 -12.37 23.86
N HIS A 123 -7.17 -11.11 23.46
CA HIS A 123 -8.24 -10.72 22.56
C HIS A 123 -7.74 -10.47 21.12
N LEU A 124 -6.46 -10.74 20.87
CA LEU A 124 -5.85 -10.51 19.57
C LEU A 124 -5.38 -11.81 18.96
N THR A 125 -5.83 -12.07 17.74
CA THR A 125 -5.30 -13.17 16.94
C THR A 125 -4.49 -12.57 15.81
N LEU A 126 -3.18 -12.74 15.85
CA LEU A 126 -2.30 -12.22 14.82
C LEU A 126 -1.85 -13.35 13.90
N PRO A 127 -1.74 -13.08 12.59
CA PRO A 127 -1.30 -14.11 11.66
C PRO A 127 0.18 -14.45 11.81
N THR A 128 0.99 -13.54 12.34
CA THR A 128 2.39 -13.79 12.56
C THR A 128 2.60 -14.42 13.92
N ASN A 129 3.56 -15.32 13.98
CA ASN A 129 3.93 -15.90 15.25
C ASN A 129 4.83 -14.94 16.00
N ARG A 130 4.35 -14.43 17.11
CA ARG A 130 5.04 -13.43 17.92
C ARG A 130 5.53 -14.11 19.18
N GLU A 131 6.79 -14.22 19.33
CA GLU A 131 7.35 -14.87 20.50
C GLU A 131 7.64 -13.92 21.63
N GLU A 132 7.69 -12.68 21.36
CA GLU A 132 8.03 -11.71 22.38
C GLU A 132 6.88 -11.17 23.12
#